data_9146db05d7f3e320228aabdf61c8fdb8
#
_entry.id   9146db05d7f3e320228aabdf61c8fdb8
#
_cell.length_a   1.000
_cell.length_b   1.000
_cell.length_c   1.000
_cell.angle_alpha   90.00
_cell.angle_beta   90.00
_cell.angle_gamma   90.00
#
_symmetry.space_group_name_H-M   'P 1'
#
loop_
_entity.id
_entity.type
_entity.pdbx_description
1 polymer ?
#
loop_
_entity_poly.entity_id
_entity_poly.type
_entity_poly.pdbx_seq_one_letter_code
_entity_poly.pdbx_strand_id
1 'polypeptide(L)'
;MSERGYALRFISGKYQGGEYPLAQSGDLVIGRSSELDLVLIEDMVSRKHARITLASGGITIADLGSTNGTFVNGEKVRRAQLKEGDRILIGTSILKLVARTAGTTPVDPKSVQQDLERTAAAREKKQGGRSAVQGRLEEVPLVDLLQLLSTSKKTGAIVISGYRSGHVHLRSGKVVSAVIDADPTLPPKKALCRMIAWTQGGFEFVAQEGDLARMPNEITDATEQLIMDAMQQTDELARGGFPAPTAAIAIAMPLSPKLRELSADELDLLQLVHNYGVVQAVLDRAAGSDLEVARRIAALIERGYLRLF
;
A
#
# COMPACT_ATOMS: atom_id res chain seq x y z
N MET A 1 22.11 31.68 -6.73
CA MET A 1 20.94 30.86 -6.32
C MET A 1 21.06 29.56 -7.08
N SER A 2 21.30 28.44 -6.39
CA SER A 2 21.39 27.12 -7.05
C SER A 2 20.07 26.80 -7.72
N GLU A 3 20.07 26.71 -9.05
CA GLU A 3 18.88 26.24 -9.79
C GLU A 3 18.62 24.80 -9.43
N ARG A 4 17.49 24.55 -8.74
CA ARG A 4 17.03 23.19 -8.40
C ARG A 4 16.49 22.55 -9.66
N GLY A 5 17.11 21.47 -10.11
CA GLY A 5 16.57 20.60 -11.14
C GLY A 5 15.56 19.62 -10.55
N TYR A 6 14.75 18.99 -11.41
CA TYR A 6 13.81 17.92 -11.02
C TYR A 6 14.00 16.70 -11.91
N ALA A 7 13.58 15.55 -11.41
CA ALA A 7 13.51 14.30 -12.17
C ALA A 7 12.29 13.48 -11.78
N LEU A 8 11.88 12.60 -12.69
CA LEU A 8 10.88 11.56 -12.44
C LEU A 8 11.62 10.26 -12.13
N ARG A 9 11.52 9.78 -10.90
CA ARG A 9 12.09 8.50 -10.49
C ARG A 9 11.02 7.43 -10.55
N PHE A 10 11.27 6.35 -11.24
CA PHE A 10 10.39 5.18 -11.28
C PHE A 10 10.52 4.37 -9.99
N ILE A 11 9.49 4.39 -9.15
CA ILE A 11 9.46 3.69 -7.86
C ILE A 11 8.70 2.36 -7.94
N SER A 12 7.97 2.13 -9.04
CA SER A 12 7.37 0.82 -9.33
C SER A 12 7.22 0.58 -10.83
N GLY A 13 6.82 -0.66 -11.19
CA GLY A 13 6.55 -1.06 -12.56
C GLY A 13 7.79 -1.48 -13.35
N LYS A 14 7.63 -1.64 -14.67
CA LYS A 14 8.64 -2.14 -15.61
C LYS A 14 9.99 -1.39 -15.52
N TYR A 15 9.94 -0.07 -15.31
CA TYR A 15 11.09 0.83 -15.32
C TYR A 15 11.62 1.17 -13.92
N GLN A 16 11.19 0.46 -12.87
CA GLN A 16 11.57 0.74 -11.47
C GLN A 16 13.08 0.86 -11.30
N GLY A 17 13.51 1.89 -10.55
CA GLY A 17 14.92 2.24 -10.31
C GLY A 17 15.51 3.15 -11.38
N GLY A 18 14.81 3.35 -12.51
CA GLY A 18 15.20 4.33 -13.51
C GLY A 18 14.82 5.76 -13.09
N GLU A 19 15.50 6.73 -13.67
CA GLU A 19 15.26 8.16 -13.41
C GLU A 19 15.28 8.94 -14.71
N TYR A 20 14.27 9.76 -14.94
CA TYR A 20 14.16 10.63 -16.10
C TYR A 20 14.31 12.10 -15.66
N PRO A 21 15.41 12.78 -16.03
CA PRO A 21 15.64 14.17 -15.68
C PRO A 21 14.67 15.08 -16.43
N LEU A 22 14.09 16.06 -15.73
CA LEU A 22 13.23 17.08 -16.33
C LEU A 22 14.07 18.29 -16.77
N ALA A 23 13.72 18.85 -17.93
CA ALA A 23 14.29 20.12 -18.37
C ALA A 23 13.89 21.26 -17.41
N GLN A 24 14.56 22.40 -17.47
CA GLN A 24 14.22 23.55 -16.62
C GLN A 24 12.91 24.22 -17.04
N SER A 25 12.53 24.11 -18.32
CA SER A 25 11.29 24.63 -18.87
C SER A 25 10.89 23.85 -20.11
N GLY A 26 9.60 23.85 -20.43
CA GLY A 26 9.04 23.18 -21.59
C GLY A 26 8.02 22.11 -21.25
N ASP A 27 7.62 21.36 -22.25
CA ASP A 27 6.65 20.28 -22.15
C ASP A 27 7.36 18.93 -22.27
N LEU A 28 6.94 17.96 -21.47
CA LEU A 28 7.31 16.55 -21.55
C LEU A 28 6.04 15.75 -21.81
N VAL A 29 5.95 15.08 -22.95
CA VAL A 29 4.81 14.20 -23.27
C VAL A 29 5.16 12.75 -22.96
N ILE A 30 4.31 12.11 -22.17
CA ILE A 30 4.45 10.72 -21.71
C ILE A 30 3.41 9.86 -22.41
N GLY A 31 3.82 8.70 -22.90
CA GLY A 31 2.88 7.75 -23.48
C GLY A 31 3.57 6.56 -24.13
N ARG A 32 2.79 5.73 -24.85
CA ARG A 32 3.29 4.49 -25.48
C ARG A 32 3.89 4.70 -26.88
N SER A 33 3.65 5.84 -27.52
CA SER A 33 4.20 6.12 -28.85
C SER A 33 5.70 6.34 -28.78
N SER A 34 6.46 5.73 -29.69
CA SER A 34 7.92 5.82 -29.75
C SER A 34 8.48 7.21 -30.12
N GLU A 35 7.61 8.13 -30.52
CA GLU A 35 7.98 9.49 -30.93
C GLU A 35 7.93 10.49 -29.76
N LEU A 36 7.58 10.05 -28.55
CA LEU A 36 7.38 10.89 -27.39
C LEU A 36 8.68 11.07 -26.61
N ASP A 37 8.66 12.07 -25.72
CA ASP A 37 9.82 12.42 -24.89
C ASP A 37 10.10 11.32 -23.84
N LEU A 38 9.04 10.77 -23.21
CA LEU A 38 9.12 9.65 -22.30
C LEU A 38 8.20 8.53 -22.77
N VAL A 39 8.81 7.45 -23.25
CA VAL A 39 8.10 6.30 -23.81
C VAL A 39 7.92 5.21 -22.76
N LEU A 40 6.66 4.88 -22.45
CA LEU A 40 6.28 3.80 -21.55
C LEU A 40 5.58 2.71 -22.37
N ILE A 41 6.31 1.63 -22.70
CA ILE A 41 5.78 0.51 -23.50
C ILE A 41 5.01 -0.42 -22.57
N GLU A 42 3.77 -0.04 -22.27
CA GLU A 42 2.83 -0.77 -21.42
C GLU A 42 1.42 -0.73 -22.05
N ASP A 43 0.69 -1.84 -21.99
CA ASP A 43 -0.67 -1.94 -22.57
C ASP A 43 -1.67 -0.99 -21.93
N MET A 44 -1.42 -0.65 -20.67
CA MET A 44 -2.23 0.27 -19.87
C MET A 44 -1.96 1.74 -20.18
N VAL A 45 -0.93 2.06 -21.00
CA VAL A 45 -0.54 3.44 -21.33
C VAL A 45 -1.08 3.80 -22.72
N SER A 46 -1.80 4.91 -22.84
CA SER A 46 -2.29 5.45 -24.10
C SER A 46 -1.13 5.98 -24.97
N ARG A 47 -1.31 6.03 -26.30
CA ARG A 47 -0.30 6.54 -27.24
C ARG A 47 0.25 7.90 -26.83
N LYS A 48 -0.62 8.85 -26.47
CA LYS A 48 -0.32 10.08 -25.73
C LYS A 48 -1.13 10.01 -24.45
N HIS A 49 -0.49 9.91 -23.28
CA HIS A 49 -1.18 9.66 -22.05
C HIS A 49 -1.28 10.90 -21.17
N ALA A 50 -0.15 11.52 -20.87
CA ALA A 50 -0.08 12.71 -20.04
C ALA A 50 0.97 13.69 -20.55
N ARG A 51 0.86 14.96 -20.13
CA ARG A 51 1.84 16.00 -20.38
C ARG A 51 2.27 16.61 -19.05
N ILE A 52 3.56 16.73 -18.84
CA ILE A 52 4.15 17.54 -17.77
C ILE A 52 4.67 18.82 -18.38
N THR A 53 4.23 19.95 -17.84
CA THR A 53 4.65 21.28 -18.25
C THR A 53 5.47 21.91 -17.12
N LEU A 54 6.70 22.33 -17.45
CA LEU A 54 7.58 23.06 -16.56
C LEU A 54 7.60 24.52 -16.96
N ALA A 55 7.20 25.39 -16.05
CA ALA A 55 7.17 26.85 -16.25
C ALA A 55 7.62 27.59 -14.98
N SER A 56 7.82 28.89 -15.07
CA SER A 56 8.17 29.75 -13.92
C SER A 56 7.14 29.66 -12.75
N GLY A 57 5.90 29.23 -13.04
CA GLY A 57 4.85 29.04 -12.06
C GLY A 57 4.83 27.64 -11.40
N GLY A 58 5.78 26.75 -11.71
CA GLY A 58 5.88 25.41 -11.17
C GLY A 58 5.73 24.31 -12.20
N ILE A 59 5.58 23.10 -11.71
CA ILE A 59 5.43 21.87 -12.51
C ILE A 59 3.96 21.48 -12.51
N THR A 60 3.36 21.25 -13.67
CA THR A 60 1.98 20.80 -13.79
C THR A 60 1.91 19.54 -14.63
N ILE A 61 1.00 18.63 -14.29
CA ILE A 61 0.66 17.47 -15.12
C ILE A 61 -0.77 17.61 -15.64
N ALA A 62 -0.99 17.19 -16.89
CA ALA A 62 -2.31 17.13 -17.50
C ALA A 62 -2.49 15.79 -18.21
N ASP A 63 -3.62 15.13 -17.94
CA ASP A 63 -4.07 13.95 -18.68
C ASP A 63 -4.52 14.37 -20.09
N LEU A 64 -4.07 13.64 -21.10
CA LEU A 64 -4.37 13.92 -22.52
C LEU A 64 -5.55 13.12 -23.07
N GLY A 65 -6.50 12.76 -22.21
CA GLY A 65 -7.64 11.91 -22.57
C GLY A 65 -7.26 10.44 -22.59
N SER A 66 -6.43 10.01 -21.66
CA SER A 66 -5.98 8.62 -21.58
C SER A 66 -7.11 7.68 -21.22
N THR A 67 -7.02 6.41 -21.65
CA THR A 67 -8.03 5.38 -21.39
C THR A 67 -8.15 5.06 -19.91
N ASN A 68 -7.02 4.90 -19.22
CA ASN A 68 -6.99 4.48 -17.82
C ASN A 68 -6.91 5.66 -16.85
N GLY A 69 -6.54 6.84 -17.32
CA GLY A 69 -6.38 8.06 -16.51
C GLY A 69 -4.99 8.19 -15.91
N THR A 70 -4.68 9.43 -15.54
CA THR A 70 -3.48 9.82 -14.80
C THR A 70 -3.88 10.06 -13.35
N PHE A 71 -3.06 9.56 -12.40
CA PHE A 71 -3.33 9.73 -10.97
C PHE A 71 -2.14 10.42 -10.30
N VAL A 72 -2.45 11.32 -9.35
CA VAL A 72 -1.46 11.99 -8.50
C VAL A 72 -1.82 11.71 -7.04
N ASN A 73 -0.91 11.10 -6.30
CA ASN A 73 -1.11 10.70 -4.89
C ASN A 73 -2.40 9.89 -4.67
N GLY A 74 -2.75 9.01 -5.63
CA GLY A 74 -3.96 8.17 -5.56
C GLY A 74 -5.23 8.81 -6.13
N GLU A 75 -5.25 10.12 -6.40
CA GLU A 75 -6.39 10.81 -6.98
C GLU A 75 -6.32 10.89 -8.50
N LYS A 76 -7.41 10.55 -9.20
CA LYS A 76 -7.51 10.70 -10.66
C LYS A 76 -7.61 12.16 -11.03
N VAL A 77 -6.69 12.64 -11.85
CA VAL A 77 -6.61 14.07 -12.21
C VAL A 77 -6.76 14.28 -13.71
N ARG A 78 -7.42 15.37 -14.10
CA ARG A 78 -7.34 15.92 -15.45
C ARG A 78 -6.17 16.88 -15.58
N ARG A 79 -5.89 17.64 -14.53
CA ARG A 79 -4.75 18.55 -14.41
C ARG A 79 -4.46 18.73 -12.92
N ALA A 80 -3.16 18.71 -12.55
CA ALA A 80 -2.71 18.96 -11.19
C ALA A 80 -1.38 19.69 -11.19
N GLN A 81 -1.14 20.50 -10.16
CA GLN A 81 0.17 21.07 -9.86
C GLN A 81 0.96 20.04 -9.05
N LEU A 82 2.19 19.78 -9.49
CA LEU A 82 3.07 18.81 -8.85
C LEU A 82 4.03 19.50 -7.89
N LYS A 83 4.29 18.82 -6.77
CA LYS A 83 5.29 19.20 -5.76
C LYS A 83 6.32 18.09 -5.62
N GLU A 84 7.50 18.44 -5.12
CA GLU A 84 8.51 17.45 -4.77
C GLU A 84 7.94 16.42 -3.81
N GLY A 85 8.16 15.14 -4.12
CA GLY A 85 7.62 14.00 -3.38
C GLY A 85 6.34 13.44 -3.95
N ASP A 86 5.61 14.16 -4.81
CA ASP A 86 4.37 13.66 -5.41
C ASP A 86 4.61 12.39 -6.24
N ARG A 87 3.65 11.48 -6.14
CA ARG A 87 3.62 10.21 -6.87
C ARG A 87 2.62 10.29 -8.00
N ILE A 88 3.08 9.95 -9.19
CA ILE A 88 2.30 9.97 -10.42
C ILE A 88 2.17 8.55 -10.92
N LEU A 89 0.93 8.04 -11.09
CA LEU A 89 0.72 6.77 -11.75
C LEU A 89 0.27 6.98 -13.20
N ILE A 90 0.94 6.27 -14.07
CA ILE A 90 0.63 6.14 -15.50
C ILE A 90 0.78 4.67 -15.89
N GLY A 91 -0.32 4.01 -16.26
CA GLY A 91 -0.32 2.58 -16.54
C GLY A 91 -0.05 1.74 -15.30
N THR A 92 1.06 1.00 -15.30
CA THR A 92 1.56 0.21 -14.16
C THR A 92 2.79 0.86 -13.50
N SER A 93 3.27 1.97 -14.05
CA SER A 93 4.44 2.70 -13.56
C SER A 93 4.05 3.78 -12.58
N ILE A 94 4.64 3.77 -11.39
CA ILE A 94 4.57 4.86 -10.43
C ILE A 94 5.88 5.65 -10.49
N LEU A 95 5.76 6.95 -10.80
CA LEU A 95 6.84 7.90 -10.85
C LEU A 95 6.77 8.83 -9.65
N LYS A 96 7.91 9.14 -9.04
CA LYS A 96 8.02 10.13 -7.97
C LYS A 96 8.77 11.35 -8.48
N LEU A 97 8.20 12.54 -8.26
CA LEU A 97 8.90 13.79 -8.55
C LEU A 97 9.96 14.03 -7.46
N VAL A 98 11.22 14.08 -7.85
CA VAL A 98 12.35 14.29 -6.93
C VAL A 98 13.18 15.50 -7.34
N ALA A 99 13.72 16.23 -6.34
CA ALA A 99 14.68 17.28 -6.61
C ALA A 99 16.05 16.68 -6.98
N ARG A 100 16.74 17.33 -7.91
CA ARG A 100 18.14 17.04 -8.25
C ARG A 100 19.02 18.22 -7.88
N THR A 101 20.22 17.94 -7.35
CA THR A 101 21.25 18.95 -7.17
C THR A 101 21.77 19.38 -8.55
N ALA A 102 21.79 20.67 -8.84
CA ALA A 102 22.34 21.21 -10.08
C ALA A 102 23.82 20.79 -10.20
N GLY A 103 24.16 20.04 -11.22
CA GLY A 103 25.54 19.57 -11.45
C GLY A 103 25.64 18.44 -12.48
N THR A 104 24.55 17.87 -12.93
CA THR A 104 24.55 16.82 -13.94
C THR A 104 24.26 17.41 -15.31
N THR A 105 25.17 17.19 -16.25
CA THR A 105 25.14 17.55 -17.68
C THR A 105 23.74 17.37 -18.30
N PRO A 106 23.34 18.19 -19.31
CA PRO A 106 22.12 17.93 -20.08
C PRO A 106 22.20 16.52 -20.64
N VAL A 107 21.36 15.65 -20.15
CA VAL A 107 21.33 14.23 -20.60
C VAL A 107 20.42 14.19 -21.80
N ASP A 108 20.91 13.65 -22.92
CA ASP A 108 20.12 13.44 -24.12
C ASP A 108 18.92 12.54 -23.80
N PRO A 109 17.67 12.97 -24.05
CA PRO A 109 16.47 12.18 -23.79
C PRO A 109 16.53 10.75 -24.36
N LYS A 110 17.20 10.57 -25.50
CA LYS A 110 17.37 9.26 -26.12
C LYS A 110 18.29 8.33 -25.33
N SER A 111 19.35 8.86 -24.72
CA SER A 111 20.24 8.06 -23.88
C SER A 111 19.54 7.59 -22.60
N VAL A 112 18.72 8.47 -22.00
CA VAL A 112 17.91 8.13 -20.81
C VAL A 112 16.89 7.05 -21.14
N GLN A 113 16.21 7.17 -22.28
CA GLN A 113 15.24 6.18 -22.73
C GLN A 113 15.90 4.81 -22.95
N GLN A 114 17.11 4.76 -23.53
CA GLN A 114 17.88 3.53 -23.69
C GLN A 114 18.27 2.90 -22.34
N ASP A 115 18.66 3.70 -21.37
CA ASP A 115 19.02 3.21 -20.04
C ASP A 115 17.77 2.68 -19.29
N LEU A 116 16.61 3.33 -19.44
CA LEU A 116 15.33 2.84 -18.93
C LEU A 116 14.96 1.49 -19.57
N GLU A 117 15.10 1.36 -20.88
CA GLU A 117 14.83 0.12 -21.61
C GLU A 117 15.80 -1.00 -21.23
N ARG A 118 17.10 -0.72 -21.04
CA ARG A 118 18.08 -1.68 -20.53
C ARG A 118 17.72 -2.17 -19.13
N THR A 119 17.33 -1.26 -18.27
CA THR A 119 16.89 -1.59 -16.90
C THR A 119 15.64 -2.48 -16.93
N ALA A 120 14.68 -2.16 -17.78
CA ALA A 120 13.47 -2.94 -17.99
C ALA A 120 13.79 -4.34 -18.55
N ALA A 121 14.61 -4.45 -19.60
CA ALA A 121 14.99 -5.72 -20.22
C ALA A 121 15.78 -6.65 -19.27
N ALA A 122 16.64 -6.08 -18.43
CA ALA A 122 17.36 -6.84 -17.41
C ALA A 122 16.44 -7.46 -16.36
N ARG A 123 15.32 -6.79 -16.05
CA ARG A 123 14.28 -7.27 -15.11
C ARG A 123 13.34 -8.29 -15.73
N GLU A 124 12.90 -8.08 -16.97
CA GLU A 124 12.06 -9.06 -17.70
C GLU A 124 12.71 -10.44 -17.79
N LYS A 125 14.03 -10.49 -18.00
CA LYS A 125 14.81 -11.75 -17.99
C LYS A 125 14.81 -12.47 -16.63
N LYS A 126 14.62 -11.74 -15.52
CA LYS A 126 14.60 -12.32 -14.17
C LYS A 126 13.19 -12.77 -13.72
N GLN A 127 12.12 -12.29 -14.32
CA GLN A 127 10.75 -12.37 -13.76
C GLN A 127 9.67 -12.98 -14.68
N GLY A 128 10.01 -13.60 -15.78
CA GLY A 128 9.07 -14.45 -16.56
C GLY A 128 7.79 -13.75 -17.02
N GLY A 129 7.89 -12.56 -17.61
CA GLY A 129 6.91 -12.08 -18.60
C GLY A 129 5.50 -11.68 -18.14
N ARG A 130 5.22 -11.48 -16.84
CA ARG A 130 3.95 -10.90 -16.39
C ARG A 130 4.11 -9.43 -16.05
N SER A 131 3.29 -8.58 -16.66
CA SER A 131 3.23 -7.13 -16.40
C SER A 131 2.63 -6.91 -15.00
N ALA A 132 3.44 -6.95 -13.96
CA ALA A 132 3.04 -6.77 -12.58
C ALA A 132 3.46 -5.38 -12.07
N VAL A 133 2.55 -4.69 -11.40
CA VAL A 133 2.92 -3.52 -10.59
C VAL A 133 3.69 -4.03 -9.38
N GLN A 134 4.96 -3.70 -9.27
CA GLN A 134 5.81 -4.15 -8.17
C GLN A 134 6.60 -2.97 -7.59
N GLY A 135 6.97 -3.07 -6.33
CA GLY A 135 7.68 -2.01 -5.65
C GLY A 135 8.01 -2.38 -4.21
N ARG A 136 8.32 -1.36 -3.41
CA ARG A 136 8.59 -1.50 -1.98
C ARG A 136 7.60 -0.68 -1.17
N LEU A 137 7.16 -1.22 -0.04
CA LEU A 137 6.22 -0.54 0.87
C LEU A 137 6.80 0.73 1.47
N GLU A 138 8.13 0.82 1.60
CA GLU A 138 8.84 2.03 2.04
C GLU A 138 8.67 3.20 1.06
N GLU A 139 8.47 2.91 -0.23
CA GLU A 139 8.30 3.90 -1.30
C GLU A 139 6.83 4.15 -1.62
N VAL A 140 6.02 3.07 -1.62
CA VAL A 140 4.59 3.08 -1.92
C VAL A 140 3.85 2.34 -0.82
N PRO A 141 3.30 3.04 0.19
CA PRO A 141 2.49 2.41 1.23
C PRO A 141 1.33 1.59 0.68
N LEU A 142 0.95 0.53 1.39
CA LEU A 142 -0.16 -0.34 0.97
C LEU A 142 -1.47 0.45 0.77
N VAL A 143 -1.71 1.48 1.57
CA VAL A 143 -2.88 2.38 1.42
C VAL A 143 -2.94 3.01 0.04
N ASP A 144 -1.83 3.61 -0.43
CA ASP A 144 -1.75 4.26 -1.73
C ASP A 144 -1.98 3.26 -2.87
N LEU A 145 -1.43 2.05 -2.71
CA LEU A 145 -1.61 0.97 -3.67
C LEU A 145 -3.06 0.49 -3.74
N LEU A 146 -3.73 0.35 -2.59
CA LEU A 146 -5.14 -0.03 -2.52
C LEU A 146 -6.05 1.04 -3.15
N GLN A 147 -5.83 2.32 -2.85
CA GLN A 147 -6.58 3.42 -3.45
C GLN A 147 -6.43 3.42 -4.97
N LEU A 148 -5.21 3.24 -5.44
CA LEU A 148 -4.88 3.16 -6.85
C LEU A 148 -5.62 2.05 -7.57
N LEU A 149 -5.53 0.82 -7.04
CA LEU A 149 -6.15 -0.37 -7.63
C LEU A 149 -7.68 -0.31 -7.51
N SER A 150 -8.21 0.31 -6.44
CA SER A 150 -9.65 0.55 -6.26
C SER A 150 -10.18 1.49 -7.34
N THR A 151 -9.56 2.64 -7.51
CA THR A 151 -9.98 3.66 -8.49
C THR A 151 -9.86 3.14 -9.93
N SER A 152 -8.83 2.36 -10.23
CA SER A 152 -8.64 1.73 -11.54
C SER A 152 -9.44 0.44 -11.74
N LYS A 153 -10.28 0.06 -10.76
CA LYS A 153 -11.17 -1.13 -10.78
C LYS A 153 -10.44 -2.42 -11.17
N LYS A 154 -9.23 -2.63 -10.64
CA LYS A 154 -8.42 -3.80 -10.97
C LYS A 154 -8.92 -5.04 -10.23
N THR A 155 -8.78 -6.20 -10.91
CA THR A 155 -8.99 -7.53 -10.32
C THR A 155 -7.65 -8.25 -10.27
N GLY A 156 -7.34 -8.89 -9.13
CA GLY A 156 -6.08 -9.59 -8.92
C GLY A 156 -5.69 -9.67 -7.45
N ALA A 157 -4.43 -9.95 -7.19
CA ALA A 157 -3.88 -10.07 -5.85
C ALA A 157 -2.63 -9.20 -5.67
N ILE A 158 -2.58 -8.44 -4.57
CA ILE A 158 -1.34 -7.85 -4.07
C ILE A 158 -0.67 -8.93 -3.22
N VAL A 159 0.53 -9.32 -3.60
CA VAL A 159 1.40 -10.21 -2.84
C VAL A 159 2.45 -9.37 -2.15
N ILE A 160 2.52 -9.45 -0.83
CA ILE A 160 3.52 -8.75 -0.02
C ILE A 160 4.52 -9.77 0.49
N SER A 161 5.80 -9.47 0.37
CA SER A 161 6.92 -10.31 0.79
C SER A 161 7.92 -9.52 1.64
N GLY A 162 8.41 -10.13 2.73
CA GLY A 162 9.34 -9.49 3.66
C GLY A 162 9.53 -10.33 4.90
N TYR A 163 9.57 -9.69 6.07
CA TYR A 163 9.60 -10.39 7.36
C TYR A 163 8.35 -11.27 7.56
N ARG A 164 7.21 -10.81 7.06
CA ARG A 164 5.95 -11.59 6.96
C ARG A 164 5.48 -11.59 5.51
N SER A 165 4.69 -12.58 5.14
CA SER A 165 4.00 -12.64 3.85
C SER A 165 2.54 -12.24 3.98
N GLY A 166 2.00 -11.59 2.94
CA GLY A 166 0.61 -11.18 2.91
C GLY A 166 0.03 -11.21 1.51
N HIS A 167 -1.26 -11.54 1.43
CA HIS A 167 -2.01 -11.50 0.18
C HIS A 167 -3.26 -10.65 0.38
N VAL A 168 -3.49 -9.67 -0.50
CA VAL A 168 -4.74 -8.91 -0.54
C VAL A 168 -5.39 -9.11 -1.89
N HIS A 169 -6.58 -9.67 -1.89
CA HIS A 169 -7.34 -9.97 -3.11
C HIS A 169 -8.34 -8.87 -3.42
N LEU A 170 -8.31 -8.40 -4.66
CA LEU A 170 -9.22 -7.37 -5.17
C LEU A 170 -10.09 -7.93 -6.31
N ARG A 171 -11.37 -7.60 -6.31
CA ARG A 171 -12.33 -7.85 -7.38
C ARG A 171 -12.94 -6.54 -7.84
N SER A 172 -12.69 -6.13 -9.10
CA SER A 172 -13.13 -4.84 -9.65
C SER A 172 -12.82 -3.64 -8.74
N GLY A 173 -11.61 -3.63 -8.16
CA GLY A 173 -11.14 -2.58 -7.25
C GLY A 173 -11.60 -2.71 -5.80
N LYS A 174 -12.50 -3.63 -5.46
CA LYS A 174 -12.91 -3.87 -4.07
C LYS A 174 -12.04 -4.92 -3.43
N VAL A 175 -11.55 -4.64 -2.23
CA VAL A 175 -10.87 -5.64 -1.40
C VAL A 175 -11.90 -6.67 -0.95
N VAL A 176 -11.69 -7.93 -1.32
CA VAL A 176 -12.58 -9.04 -0.97
C VAL A 176 -12.00 -9.99 0.06
N SER A 177 -10.67 -10.06 0.17
CA SER A 177 -10.00 -10.89 1.16
C SER A 177 -8.59 -10.40 1.44
N ALA A 178 -8.08 -10.73 2.63
CA ALA A 178 -6.71 -10.52 3.02
C ALA A 178 -6.25 -11.68 3.92
N VAL A 179 -5.02 -12.16 3.72
CA VAL A 179 -4.43 -13.29 4.44
C VAL A 179 -2.98 -12.97 4.78
N ILE A 180 -2.57 -13.26 6.02
CA ILE A 180 -1.19 -13.12 6.50
C ILE A 180 -0.60 -14.51 6.72
N ASP A 181 0.65 -14.73 6.24
CA ASP A 181 1.43 -15.97 6.40
C ASP A 181 0.64 -17.25 6.02
N ALA A 182 -0.27 -17.13 5.05
CA ALA A 182 -1.18 -18.20 4.63
C ALA A 182 -2.05 -18.77 5.76
N ASP A 183 -2.27 -18.02 6.86
CA ASP A 183 -3.14 -18.42 7.96
C ASP A 183 -4.62 -18.06 7.65
N PRO A 184 -5.49 -19.03 7.34
CA PRO A 184 -6.87 -18.78 7.03
C PRO A 184 -7.74 -18.54 8.28
N THR A 185 -7.19 -18.71 9.47
CA THR A 185 -7.94 -18.59 10.74
C THR A 185 -8.10 -17.13 11.15
N LEU A 186 -7.19 -16.27 10.73
CA LEU A 186 -7.28 -14.83 10.98
C LEU A 186 -8.35 -14.20 10.09
N PRO A 187 -9.35 -13.50 10.65
CA PRO A 187 -10.40 -12.85 9.86
C PRO A 187 -9.80 -11.88 8.82
N PRO A 188 -10.27 -11.90 7.55
CA PRO A 188 -9.67 -11.11 6.47
C PRO A 188 -9.63 -9.61 6.74
N LYS A 189 -10.66 -9.03 7.39
CA LYS A 189 -10.68 -7.61 7.77
C LYS A 189 -9.57 -7.28 8.78
N LYS A 190 -9.36 -8.15 9.77
CA LYS A 190 -8.31 -8.02 10.77
C LYS A 190 -6.92 -8.16 10.13
N ALA A 191 -6.74 -9.10 9.21
CA ALA A 191 -5.51 -9.28 8.45
C ALA A 191 -5.19 -8.02 7.63
N LEU A 192 -6.17 -7.45 6.92
CA LEU A 192 -5.99 -6.22 6.15
C LEU A 192 -5.56 -5.05 7.04
N CYS A 193 -6.25 -4.82 8.18
CA CYS A 193 -5.90 -3.74 9.11
C CYS A 193 -4.44 -3.84 9.58
N ARG A 194 -3.97 -5.06 9.88
CA ARG A 194 -2.56 -5.28 10.26
C ARG A 194 -1.59 -5.02 9.12
N MET A 195 -1.92 -5.45 7.89
CA MET A 195 -1.06 -5.23 6.72
C MET A 195 -0.94 -3.77 6.33
N ILE A 196 -1.98 -2.96 6.53
CA ILE A 196 -1.95 -1.51 6.28
C ILE A 196 -0.89 -0.81 7.16
N ALA A 197 -0.61 -1.34 8.34
CA ALA A 197 0.45 -0.82 9.22
C ALA A 197 1.87 -1.27 8.81
N TRP A 198 2.03 -2.13 7.80
CA TRP A 198 3.35 -2.56 7.37
C TRP A 198 4.05 -1.47 6.56
N THR A 199 5.24 -1.12 7.01
CA THR A 199 6.06 -0.05 6.40
C THR A 199 7.25 -0.58 5.61
N GLN A 200 7.49 -1.90 5.63
CA GLN A 200 8.64 -2.54 4.98
C GLN A 200 8.22 -3.80 4.23
N GLY A 201 8.90 -4.06 3.13
CA GLY A 201 8.72 -5.25 2.32
C GLY A 201 8.55 -4.96 0.83
N GLY A 202 8.71 -5.98 0.01
CA GLY A 202 8.40 -5.95 -1.40
C GLY A 202 6.91 -6.22 -1.62
N PHE A 203 6.32 -5.60 -2.63
CA PHE A 203 5.00 -5.95 -3.10
C PHE A 203 4.98 -6.22 -4.61
N GLU A 204 4.06 -7.07 -5.02
CA GLU A 204 3.76 -7.35 -6.41
C GLU A 204 2.24 -7.45 -6.57
N PHE A 205 1.67 -6.73 -7.55
CA PHE A 205 0.28 -6.92 -7.93
C PHE A 205 0.20 -7.84 -9.14
N VAL A 206 -0.39 -9.00 -8.95
CA VAL A 206 -0.64 -9.99 -9.99
C VAL A 206 -2.07 -9.79 -10.49
N ALA A 207 -2.20 -9.21 -11.69
CA ALA A 207 -3.51 -9.06 -12.32
C ALA A 207 -4.08 -10.44 -12.69
N GLN A 208 -5.37 -10.62 -12.48
CA GLN A 208 -6.11 -11.83 -12.87
C GLN A 208 -7.18 -11.46 -13.88
N GLU A 209 -7.19 -12.16 -15.01
CA GLU A 209 -8.26 -12.08 -16.00
C GLU A 209 -9.41 -13.00 -15.56
N GLY A 210 -10.65 -12.48 -15.65
CA GLY A 210 -11.85 -13.20 -15.26
C GLY A 210 -12.31 -12.95 -13.83
N ASP A 211 -13.40 -13.62 -13.46
CA ASP A 211 -13.97 -13.49 -12.11
C ASP A 211 -13.16 -14.31 -11.12
N LEU A 212 -12.75 -13.67 -10.03
CA LEU A 212 -12.20 -14.36 -8.86
C LEU A 212 -13.30 -15.25 -8.25
N ALA A 213 -13.00 -16.52 -8.02
CA ALA A 213 -13.87 -17.39 -7.26
C ALA A 213 -14.23 -16.76 -5.91
N ARG A 214 -15.45 -17.00 -5.43
CA ARG A 214 -15.86 -16.53 -4.10
C ARG A 214 -14.96 -17.15 -3.03
N MET A 215 -14.46 -16.30 -2.15
CA MET A 215 -13.61 -16.69 -1.03
C MET A 215 -14.46 -16.88 0.24
N PRO A 216 -14.06 -17.74 1.16
CA PRO A 216 -14.71 -17.81 2.46
C PRO A 216 -14.54 -16.47 3.20
N ASN A 217 -15.60 -16.03 3.89
CA ASN A 217 -15.59 -14.82 4.72
C ASN A 217 -15.17 -13.55 3.95
N GLU A 218 -15.70 -13.36 2.73
CA GLU A 218 -15.40 -12.16 1.94
C GLU A 218 -15.71 -10.87 2.70
N ILE A 219 -14.81 -9.90 2.58
CA ILE A 219 -15.02 -8.53 3.04
C ILE A 219 -16.05 -7.90 2.10
N THR A 220 -17.10 -7.29 2.68
CA THR A 220 -18.20 -6.65 1.94
C THR A 220 -18.15 -5.13 2.01
N ASP A 221 -17.37 -4.59 2.94
CA ASP A 221 -17.22 -3.15 3.15
C ASP A 221 -16.58 -2.49 1.92
N ALA A 222 -16.83 -1.18 1.74
CA ALA A 222 -16.15 -0.39 0.72
C ALA A 222 -14.65 -0.26 1.04
N THR A 223 -13.80 -0.32 0.01
CA THR A 223 -12.34 -0.27 0.19
C THR A 223 -11.89 1.00 0.92
N GLU A 224 -12.50 2.14 0.59
CA GLU A 224 -12.22 3.44 1.22
C GLU A 224 -12.54 3.43 2.71
N GLN A 225 -13.68 2.82 3.09
CA GLN A 225 -14.07 2.67 4.49
C GLN A 225 -13.11 1.76 5.25
N LEU A 226 -12.70 0.64 4.64
CA LEU A 226 -11.71 -0.28 5.23
C LEU A 226 -10.37 0.40 5.50
N ILE A 227 -9.91 1.23 4.56
CA ILE A 227 -8.66 1.99 4.70
C ILE A 227 -8.78 2.97 5.86
N MET A 228 -9.89 3.73 5.92
CA MET A 228 -10.12 4.72 6.98
C MET A 228 -10.17 4.04 8.35
N ASP A 229 -10.96 2.97 8.49
CA ASP A 229 -11.08 2.20 9.73
C ASP A 229 -9.71 1.65 10.18
N ALA A 230 -8.92 1.11 9.25
CA ALA A 230 -7.62 0.54 9.56
C ALA A 230 -6.60 1.60 9.99
N MET A 231 -6.57 2.75 9.33
CA MET A 231 -5.70 3.87 9.71
C MET A 231 -6.07 4.39 11.11
N GLN A 232 -7.36 4.60 11.38
CA GLN A 232 -7.83 5.02 12.70
C GLN A 232 -7.45 3.99 13.78
N GLN A 233 -7.69 2.70 13.54
CA GLN A 233 -7.31 1.65 14.49
C GLN A 233 -5.80 1.63 14.76
N THR A 234 -4.98 1.76 13.73
CA THR A 234 -3.51 1.78 13.85
C THR A 234 -3.05 2.98 14.70
N ASP A 235 -3.59 4.16 14.45
CA ASP A 235 -3.28 5.37 15.19
C ASP A 235 -3.70 5.27 16.68
N GLU A 236 -4.88 4.73 16.94
CA GLU A 236 -5.38 4.57 18.30
C GLU A 236 -4.60 3.49 19.06
N LEU A 237 -4.24 2.37 18.41
CA LEU A 237 -3.37 1.36 19.03
C LEU A 237 -1.99 1.93 19.39
N ALA A 238 -1.41 2.77 18.52
CA ALA A 238 -0.12 3.40 18.77
C ALA A 238 -0.16 4.40 19.93
N ARG A 239 -1.28 5.10 20.13
CA ARG A 239 -1.44 6.14 21.18
C ARG A 239 -2.02 5.61 22.49
N GLY A 240 -2.73 4.48 22.46
CA GLY A 240 -3.61 4.04 23.54
C GLY A 240 -2.91 3.42 24.74
N GLY A 241 -1.58 3.24 24.74
CA GLY A 241 -0.85 2.64 25.88
C GLY A 241 -1.26 1.18 26.16
N PHE A 242 -1.74 0.46 25.15
CA PHE A 242 -2.16 -0.93 25.27
C PHE A 242 -0.97 -1.88 25.50
N PRO A 243 -1.21 -3.07 26.10
CA PRO A 243 -0.16 -4.06 26.26
C PRO A 243 0.52 -4.42 24.94
N ALA A 244 1.85 -4.53 24.97
CA ALA A 244 2.60 -4.92 23.78
C ALA A 244 2.14 -6.29 23.27
N PRO A 245 2.07 -6.53 21.95
CA PRO A 245 1.68 -7.83 21.40
C PRO A 245 2.50 -9.02 21.93
N THR A 246 3.78 -8.78 22.24
CA THR A 246 4.70 -9.80 22.78
C THR A 246 4.59 -10.00 24.29
N ALA A 247 3.80 -9.17 24.99
CA ALA A 247 3.66 -9.26 26.45
C ALA A 247 2.98 -10.57 26.85
N ALA A 248 3.49 -11.19 27.90
CA ALA A 248 2.82 -12.31 28.56
C ALA A 248 1.67 -11.77 29.42
N ILE A 249 0.53 -12.45 29.35
CA ILE A 249 -0.70 -12.07 30.05
C ILE A 249 -1.33 -13.31 30.71
N ALA A 250 -1.82 -13.15 31.93
CA ALA A 250 -2.52 -14.21 32.63
C ALA A 250 -3.68 -13.68 33.47
N ILE A 251 -4.54 -14.58 33.89
CA ILE A 251 -5.59 -14.30 34.90
C ILE A 251 -4.88 -13.93 36.22
N ALA A 252 -5.37 -12.88 36.87
CA ALA A 252 -4.82 -12.45 38.15
C ALA A 252 -4.98 -13.53 39.23
N MET A 253 -3.94 -13.75 40.02
CA MET A 253 -3.96 -14.66 41.14
C MET A 253 -3.45 -13.97 42.41
N PRO A 254 -4.24 -13.92 43.49
CA PRO A 254 -5.63 -14.38 43.59
C PRO A 254 -6.58 -13.53 42.76
N LEU A 255 -7.66 -14.13 42.24
CA LEU A 255 -8.72 -13.42 41.53
C LEU A 255 -9.73 -12.86 42.52
N SER A 256 -9.65 -11.58 42.78
CA SER A 256 -10.50 -10.88 43.75
C SER A 256 -11.85 -10.43 43.19
N PRO A 257 -11.96 -9.94 41.91
CA PRO A 257 -13.23 -9.52 41.35
C PRO A 257 -14.14 -10.73 41.03
N LYS A 258 -15.46 -10.51 41.07
CA LYS A 258 -16.46 -11.58 40.87
C LYS A 258 -16.65 -11.84 39.37
N LEU A 259 -16.48 -13.08 38.93
CA LEU A 259 -16.68 -13.48 37.52
C LEU A 259 -18.09 -13.17 36.98
N ARG A 260 -19.11 -13.16 37.85
CA ARG A 260 -20.50 -12.81 37.46
C ARG A 260 -20.69 -11.38 36.96
N GLU A 261 -19.70 -10.52 37.14
CA GLU A 261 -19.70 -9.13 36.70
C GLU A 261 -19.14 -8.96 35.28
N LEU A 262 -18.72 -10.08 34.67
CA LEU A 262 -18.20 -10.12 33.31
C LEU A 262 -19.30 -10.45 32.31
N SER A 263 -19.23 -9.81 31.14
CA SER A 263 -20.04 -10.17 29.99
C SER A 263 -19.58 -11.52 29.38
N ALA A 264 -20.38 -12.12 28.53
CA ALA A 264 -20.02 -13.34 27.81
C ALA A 264 -18.72 -13.14 27.00
N ASP A 265 -18.59 -12.05 26.28
CA ASP A 265 -17.39 -11.72 25.48
C ASP A 265 -16.13 -11.56 26.35
N GLU A 266 -16.27 -11.01 27.57
CA GLU A 266 -15.15 -10.88 28.50
C GLU A 266 -14.76 -12.23 29.09
N LEU A 267 -15.71 -13.12 29.33
CA LEU A 267 -15.43 -14.50 29.77
C LEU A 267 -14.71 -15.29 28.67
N ASP A 268 -15.15 -15.17 27.41
CA ASP A 268 -14.47 -15.78 26.28
C ASP A 268 -13.03 -15.25 26.16
N LEU A 269 -12.83 -13.94 26.39
CA LEU A 269 -11.51 -13.36 26.39
C LEU A 269 -10.61 -13.87 27.53
N LEU A 270 -11.16 -14.06 28.75
CA LEU A 270 -10.43 -14.70 29.85
C LEU A 270 -10.04 -16.15 29.50
N GLN A 271 -10.90 -16.88 28.83
CA GLN A 271 -10.61 -18.25 28.38
C GLN A 271 -9.46 -18.26 27.37
N LEU A 272 -9.45 -17.31 26.40
CA LEU A 272 -8.35 -17.18 25.47
C LEU A 272 -7.05 -16.81 26.18
N VAL A 273 -7.08 -15.89 27.15
CA VAL A 273 -5.89 -15.55 27.96
C VAL A 273 -5.38 -16.76 28.72
N HIS A 274 -6.27 -17.53 29.34
CA HIS A 274 -5.90 -18.76 30.06
C HIS A 274 -5.20 -19.77 29.13
N ASN A 275 -5.73 -19.95 27.93
CA ASN A 275 -5.24 -20.96 26.99
C ASN A 275 -3.95 -20.57 26.30
N TYR A 276 -3.71 -19.27 26.04
CA TYR A 276 -2.62 -18.83 25.15
C TYR A 276 -1.55 -17.98 25.84
N GLY A 277 -1.88 -17.24 26.89
CA GLY A 277 -0.92 -16.55 27.74
C GLY A 277 -0.07 -15.44 27.10
N VAL A 278 -0.30 -15.07 25.83
CA VAL A 278 0.41 -14.02 25.09
C VAL A 278 -0.60 -13.12 24.38
N VAL A 279 -0.43 -11.80 24.51
CA VAL A 279 -1.37 -10.83 23.95
C VAL A 279 -1.62 -11.06 22.46
N GLN A 280 -0.58 -11.28 21.63
CA GLN A 280 -0.71 -11.52 20.19
C GLN A 280 -1.59 -12.75 19.92
N ALA A 281 -1.38 -13.84 20.62
CA ALA A 281 -2.14 -15.07 20.43
C ALA A 281 -3.62 -14.91 20.80
N VAL A 282 -3.90 -14.04 21.77
CA VAL A 282 -5.28 -13.66 22.16
C VAL A 282 -5.89 -12.76 21.08
N LEU A 283 -5.15 -11.74 20.61
CA LEU A 283 -5.57 -10.86 19.51
C LEU A 283 -5.92 -11.66 18.24
N ASP A 284 -5.14 -12.68 17.90
CA ASP A 284 -5.35 -13.49 16.69
C ASP A 284 -6.68 -14.28 16.73
N ARG A 285 -7.13 -14.68 17.91
CA ARG A 285 -8.27 -15.59 18.10
C ARG A 285 -9.53 -14.93 18.62
N ALA A 286 -9.39 -13.77 19.28
CA ALA A 286 -10.56 -13.07 19.82
C ALA A 286 -11.41 -12.46 18.70
N ALA A 287 -12.72 -12.47 18.89
CA ALA A 287 -13.66 -11.79 18.02
C ALA A 287 -13.52 -10.26 18.09
N GLY A 288 -13.79 -9.58 16.98
CA GLY A 288 -13.67 -8.13 16.84
C GLY A 288 -12.30 -7.67 16.30
N SER A 289 -12.11 -6.37 16.22
CA SER A 289 -10.85 -5.75 15.77
C SER A 289 -9.77 -5.83 16.84
N ASP A 290 -8.50 -5.69 16.45
CA ASP A 290 -7.40 -5.67 17.42
C ASP A 290 -7.55 -4.53 18.45
N LEU A 291 -8.08 -3.37 18.04
CA LEU A 291 -8.34 -2.25 18.93
C LEU A 291 -9.42 -2.55 19.97
N GLU A 292 -10.54 -3.15 19.56
CA GLU A 292 -11.61 -3.54 20.49
C GLU A 292 -11.12 -4.55 21.52
N VAL A 293 -10.37 -5.55 21.07
CA VAL A 293 -9.80 -6.58 21.94
C VAL A 293 -8.76 -5.96 22.89
N ALA A 294 -7.87 -5.08 22.40
CA ALA A 294 -6.89 -4.38 23.22
C ALA A 294 -7.54 -3.52 24.31
N ARG A 295 -8.62 -2.80 23.96
CA ARG A 295 -9.41 -2.02 24.94
C ARG A 295 -10.03 -2.91 26.01
N ARG A 296 -10.61 -4.08 25.62
CA ARG A 296 -11.17 -5.04 26.59
C ARG A 296 -10.08 -5.61 27.49
N ILE A 297 -8.91 -5.96 26.95
CA ILE A 297 -7.76 -6.44 27.74
C ILE A 297 -7.36 -5.35 28.76
N ALA A 298 -7.20 -4.09 28.34
CA ALA A 298 -6.82 -3.00 29.22
C ALA A 298 -7.85 -2.80 30.34
N ALA A 299 -9.15 -2.79 30.01
CA ALA A 299 -10.22 -2.69 31.01
C ALA A 299 -10.23 -3.87 32.02
N LEU A 300 -9.94 -5.10 31.56
CA LEU A 300 -9.84 -6.25 32.44
C LEU A 300 -8.60 -6.21 33.34
N ILE A 301 -7.51 -5.61 32.88
CA ILE A 301 -6.32 -5.34 33.70
C ILE A 301 -6.65 -4.31 34.81
N GLU A 302 -7.27 -3.17 34.43
CA GLU A 302 -7.68 -2.13 35.38
C GLU A 302 -8.64 -2.67 36.45
N ARG A 303 -9.58 -3.53 36.06
CA ARG A 303 -10.55 -4.18 36.97
C ARG A 303 -9.94 -5.32 37.79
N GLY A 304 -8.67 -5.69 37.59
CA GLY A 304 -7.95 -6.69 38.34
C GLY A 304 -8.27 -8.13 37.96
N TYR A 305 -8.83 -8.40 36.78
CA TYR A 305 -9.04 -9.73 36.26
C TYR A 305 -7.80 -10.32 35.56
N LEU A 306 -7.01 -9.45 34.93
CA LEU A 306 -5.81 -9.83 34.20
C LEU A 306 -4.57 -9.10 34.76
N ARG A 307 -3.39 -9.69 34.52
CA ARG A 307 -2.09 -9.09 34.81
C ARG A 307 -1.10 -9.36 33.70
N LEU A 308 -0.16 -8.44 33.51
CA LEU A 308 0.98 -8.58 32.59
C LEU A 308 2.21 -9.08 33.37
N PHE A 309 3.15 -9.68 32.62
CA PHE A 309 4.44 -10.16 33.12
C PHE A 309 5.59 -9.59 32.30
#